data_feede73e5bc90c3944e786245b3ec1b5
#
_entry.id   feede73e5bc90c3944e786245b3ec1b5
#
_cell.length_a   1.000
_cell.length_b   1.000
_cell.length_c   1.000
_cell.angle_alpha   90.00
_cell.angle_beta   90.00
_cell.angle_gamma   90.00
#
_symmetry.space_group_name_H-M   'P 1'
#
loop_
_entity.id
_entity.type
_entity.pdbx_description
1 polymer ?
#
loop_
_entity_poly.entity_id
_entity_poly.type
_entity_poly.pdbx_seq_one_letter_code
_entity_poly.pdbx_strand_id
1 'polypeptide(L)'
;MALSNEIIGFAAEIVEHLRERGETISTAESLTAGAVSSAIVTISGASDVFVGGVTAYRDGVKASHLWVDPALIEKHTVISEEVAVAMAKGAIKSFGTTWAIGTTGVAGPNPLDGHPVGAVWVAIEGPISQTIELSLSGERESVRNAATSSAIATFARILRHRA
;
A
#
# COMPACT_ATOMS: atom_id res chain seq x y z
N MET A 1 -5.54 -16.01 1.99
CA MET A 1 -4.07 -15.78 1.84
C MET A 1 -3.42 -16.04 3.19
N ALA A 2 -2.55 -17.03 3.30
CA ALA A 2 -1.75 -17.26 4.51
C ALA A 2 -0.50 -16.39 4.42
N LEU A 3 -0.31 -15.49 5.38
CA LEU A 3 0.91 -14.69 5.51
C LEU A 3 2.05 -15.59 6.01
N SER A 4 3.27 -15.38 5.49
CA SER A 4 4.44 -16.04 6.05
C SER A 4 4.75 -15.53 7.45
N ASN A 5 5.42 -16.33 8.27
CA ASN A 5 5.85 -15.91 9.60
C ASN A 5 6.75 -14.65 9.54
N GLU A 6 7.52 -14.50 8.49
CA GLU A 6 8.35 -13.31 8.25
C GLU A 6 7.50 -12.05 8.10
N ILE A 7 6.44 -12.08 7.30
CA ILE A 7 5.54 -10.94 7.10
C ILE A 7 4.74 -10.62 8.35
N ILE A 8 4.33 -11.64 9.10
CA ILE A 8 3.71 -11.44 10.43
C ILE A 8 4.70 -10.73 11.37
N GLY A 9 5.98 -11.10 11.34
CA GLY A 9 7.04 -10.42 12.11
C GLY A 9 7.18 -8.95 11.73
N PHE A 10 7.24 -8.62 10.46
CA PHE A 10 7.30 -7.22 10.00
C PHE A 10 6.03 -6.43 10.36
N ALA A 11 4.86 -7.04 10.28
CA ALA A 11 3.62 -6.40 10.70
C ALA A 11 3.61 -6.11 12.21
N ALA A 12 4.16 -7.02 13.02
CA ALA A 12 4.31 -6.80 14.47
C ALA A 12 5.26 -5.65 14.77
N GLU A 13 6.42 -5.57 14.09
CA GLU A 13 7.35 -4.43 14.22
C GLU A 13 6.68 -3.11 13.85
N ILE A 14 5.88 -3.07 12.78
CA ILE A 14 5.12 -1.87 12.39
C ILE A 14 4.20 -1.41 13.53
N VAL A 15 3.39 -2.32 14.06
CA VAL A 15 2.44 -1.99 15.15
C VAL A 15 3.17 -1.50 16.39
N GLU A 16 4.27 -2.13 16.78
CA GLU A 16 5.07 -1.74 17.93
C GLU A 16 5.70 -0.35 17.75
N HIS A 17 6.41 -0.12 16.64
CA HIS A 17 7.06 1.17 16.37
C HIS A 17 6.08 2.33 16.28
N LEU A 18 4.93 2.12 15.64
CA LEU A 18 3.91 3.17 15.54
C LEU A 18 3.29 3.48 16.92
N ARG A 19 3.02 2.44 17.73
CA ARG A 19 2.50 2.61 19.08
C ARG A 19 3.47 3.38 19.97
N GLU A 20 4.75 3.02 19.97
CA GLU A 20 5.79 3.70 20.75
C GLU A 20 5.91 5.19 20.42
N ARG A 21 5.66 5.56 19.15
CA ARG A 21 5.73 6.94 18.66
C ARG A 21 4.42 7.70 18.72
N GLY A 22 3.32 7.05 19.07
CA GLY A 22 1.98 7.66 19.00
C GLY A 22 1.56 8.00 17.56
N GLU A 23 2.05 7.23 16.59
CA GLU A 23 1.79 7.43 15.16
C GLU A 23 0.74 6.45 14.65
N THR A 24 0.06 6.83 13.57
CA THR A 24 -1.04 6.05 12.97
C THR A 24 -0.81 5.79 11.50
N ILE A 25 -1.47 4.76 10.98
CA ILE A 25 -1.37 4.35 9.58
C ILE A 25 -2.75 4.11 8.95
N SER A 26 -2.84 4.41 7.66
CA SER A 26 -3.94 4.05 6.77
C SER A 26 -3.42 3.42 5.49
N THR A 27 -4.33 2.85 4.69
CA THR A 27 -3.98 2.22 3.42
C THR A 27 -4.87 2.69 2.28
N ALA A 28 -4.30 2.69 1.07
CA ALA A 28 -5.00 2.93 -0.19
C ALA A 28 -4.60 1.83 -1.17
N GLU A 29 -5.44 0.83 -1.33
CA GLU A 29 -5.10 -0.41 -2.02
C GLU A 29 -5.86 -0.55 -3.34
N SER A 30 -5.15 -0.86 -4.43
CA SER A 30 -5.75 -1.27 -5.69
C SER A 30 -5.62 -2.80 -5.86
N LEU A 31 -4.55 -3.29 -6.47
CA LEU A 31 -4.40 -4.73 -6.75
C LEU A 31 -4.34 -5.61 -5.49
N THR A 32 -3.88 -5.09 -4.37
CA THR A 32 -3.78 -5.85 -3.11
C THR A 32 -5.13 -6.00 -2.41
N ALA A 33 -6.07 -5.10 -2.69
CA ALA A 33 -7.50 -5.20 -2.36
C ALA A 33 -7.78 -5.53 -0.88
N GLY A 34 -7.13 -4.82 0.04
CA GLY A 34 -7.28 -5.00 1.49
C GLY A 34 -6.28 -5.96 2.12
N ALA A 35 -5.39 -6.59 1.34
CA ALA A 35 -4.42 -7.54 1.88
C ALA A 35 -3.35 -6.86 2.75
N VAL A 36 -2.93 -5.62 2.44
CA VAL A 36 -2.01 -4.84 3.29
C VAL A 36 -2.68 -4.49 4.61
N SER A 37 -3.92 -4.01 4.57
CA SER A 37 -4.73 -3.76 5.77
C SER A 37 -4.88 -5.02 6.61
N SER A 38 -5.22 -6.15 5.98
CA SER A 38 -5.37 -7.44 6.64
C SER A 38 -4.09 -7.90 7.32
N ALA A 39 -2.93 -7.70 6.68
CA ALA A 39 -1.64 -8.04 7.26
C ALA A 39 -1.36 -7.27 8.56
N ILE A 40 -1.66 -5.97 8.59
CA ILE A 40 -1.47 -5.14 9.77
C ILE A 40 -2.44 -5.57 10.89
N VAL A 41 -3.73 -5.74 10.58
CA VAL A 41 -4.75 -6.06 11.60
C VAL A 41 -4.68 -7.51 12.11
N THR A 42 -3.87 -8.37 11.51
CA THR A 42 -3.54 -9.70 12.04
C THR A 42 -2.82 -9.60 13.40
N ILE A 43 -2.17 -8.47 13.67
CA ILE A 43 -1.42 -8.25 14.92
C ILE A 43 -2.37 -7.77 16.01
N SER A 44 -2.32 -8.41 17.17
CA SER A 44 -3.06 -7.97 18.35
C SER A 44 -2.66 -6.55 18.76
N GLY A 45 -3.63 -5.70 19.01
CA GLY A 45 -3.40 -4.28 19.34
C GLY A 45 -3.18 -3.39 18.11
N ALA A 46 -3.37 -3.89 16.89
CA ALA A 46 -3.31 -3.07 15.67
C ALA A 46 -4.32 -1.90 15.68
N SER A 47 -5.42 -2.01 16.43
CA SER A 47 -6.42 -0.95 16.60
C SER A 47 -5.85 0.34 17.21
N ASP A 48 -4.73 0.28 17.89
CA ASP A 48 -4.07 1.47 18.47
C ASP A 48 -3.41 2.33 17.40
N VAL A 49 -3.09 1.75 16.23
CA VAL A 49 -2.30 2.40 15.19
C VAL A 49 -2.95 2.40 13.81
N PHE A 50 -3.70 1.36 13.45
CA PHE A 50 -4.39 1.26 12.16
C PHE A 50 -5.76 1.92 12.23
N VAL A 51 -5.95 3.00 11.46
CA VAL A 51 -7.20 3.78 11.47
C VAL A 51 -8.21 3.26 10.45
N GLY A 52 -7.75 2.88 9.27
CA GLY A 52 -8.62 2.40 8.21
C GLY A 52 -7.93 2.35 6.85
N GLY A 53 -8.66 1.94 5.85
CA GLY A 53 -8.16 1.85 4.49
C GLY A 53 -9.25 1.89 3.44
N VAL A 54 -8.86 2.22 2.21
CA VAL A 54 -9.74 2.21 1.04
C VAL A 54 -9.23 1.20 0.03
N THR A 55 -10.09 0.27 -0.36
CA THR A 55 -9.87 -0.54 -1.56
C THR A 55 -10.38 0.25 -2.76
N ALA A 56 -9.49 1.01 -3.39
CA ALA A 56 -9.77 1.87 -4.53
C ALA A 56 -9.45 1.14 -5.84
N TYR A 57 -10.26 0.14 -6.19
CA TYR A 57 -9.98 -0.75 -7.30
C TYR A 57 -10.21 -0.10 -8.66
N ARG A 58 -11.25 0.71 -8.80
CA ARG A 58 -11.56 1.49 -10.01
C ARG A 58 -11.02 2.92 -9.90
N ASP A 59 -10.73 3.54 -11.05
CA ASP A 59 -10.20 4.90 -11.12
C ASP A 59 -11.16 5.93 -10.53
N GLY A 60 -12.47 5.76 -10.76
CA GLY A 60 -13.48 6.62 -10.15
C GLY A 60 -13.47 6.58 -8.61
N VAL A 61 -13.13 5.45 -8.00
CA VAL A 61 -12.99 5.33 -6.54
C VAL A 61 -11.70 6.01 -6.05
N LYS A 62 -10.61 5.91 -6.82
CA LYS A 62 -9.37 6.65 -6.55
C LYS A 62 -9.65 8.16 -6.53
N ALA A 63 -10.43 8.65 -7.50
CA ALA A 63 -10.79 10.06 -7.58
C ALA A 63 -11.74 10.49 -6.44
N SER A 64 -12.82 9.76 -6.21
CA SER A 64 -13.89 10.19 -5.28
C SER A 64 -13.53 10.02 -3.80
N HIS A 65 -12.71 9.03 -3.43
CA HIS A 65 -12.39 8.70 -2.04
C HIS A 65 -10.95 9.03 -1.63
N LEU A 66 -10.04 9.17 -2.61
CA LEU A 66 -8.63 9.45 -2.36
C LEU A 66 -8.17 10.76 -3.04
N TRP A 67 -9.06 11.49 -3.67
CA TRP A 67 -8.78 12.75 -4.41
C TRP A 67 -7.66 12.62 -5.44
N VAL A 68 -7.47 11.43 -6.02
CA VAL A 68 -6.54 11.26 -7.13
C VAL A 68 -7.10 12.01 -8.33
N ASP A 69 -6.33 12.97 -8.84
CA ASP A 69 -6.74 13.75 -10.00
C ASP A 69 -6.88 12.84 -11.24
N PRO A 70 -8.04 12.78 -11.90
CA PRO A 70 -8.19 12.03 -13.15
C PRO A 70 -7.17 12.40 -14.22
N ALA A 71 -6.74 13.67 -14.29
CA ALA A 71 -5.70 14.13 -15.22
C ALA A 71 -4.34 13.47 -14.92
N LEU A 72 -4.05 13.14 -13.67
CA LEU A 72 -2.84 12.42 -13.29
C LEU A 72 -2.85 11.00 -13.86
N ILE A 73 -4.00 10.32 -13.76
CA ILE A 73 -4.20 8.97 -14.33
C ILE A 73 -4.10 9.01 -15.86
N GLU A 74 -4.72 10.00 -16.50
CA GLU A 74 -4.65 10.16 -17.94
C GLU A 74 -3.21 10.36 -18.44
N LYS A 75 -2.43 11.15 -17.73
CA LYS A 75 -1.05 11.48 -18.09
C LYS A 75 -0.06 10.33 -17.83
N HIS A 76 -0.18 9.64 -16.69
CA HIS A 76 0.83 8.69 -16.20
C HIS A 76 0.38 7.24 -16.25
N THR A 77 -0.85 6.97 -16.63
CA THR A 77 -1.58 5.71 -16.42
C THR A 77 -1.84 5.41 -14.94
N VAL A 78 -2.78 4.48 -14.69
CA VAL A 78 -3.11 4.07 -13.32
C VAL A 78 -1.97 3.29 -12.65
N ILE A 79 -1.08 2.70 -13.44
CA ILE A 79 0.09 1.92 -12.98
C ILE A 79 1.32 2.85 -13.03
N SER A 80 1.42 3.71 -12.04
CA SER A 80 2.52 4.69 -11.99
C SER A 80 2.88 5.06 -10.56
N GLU A 81 4.09 5.55 -10.37
CA GLU A 81 4.57 6.11 -9.11
C GLU A 81 3.65 7.24 -8.63
N GLU A 82 3.33 8.14 -9.54
CA GLU A 82 2.51 9.32 -9.26
C GLU A 82 1.13 8.97 -8.72
N VAL A 83 0.51 7.93 -9.28
CA VAL A 83 -0.80 7.46 -8.81
C VAL A 83 -0.67 6.75 -7.46
N ALA A 84 0.34 5.91 -7.24
CA ALA A 84 0.58 5.28 -5.94
C ALA A 84 0.79 6.33 -4.83
N VAL A 85 1.60 7.35 -5.09
CA VAL A 85 1.84 8.48 -4.17
C VAL A 85 0.55 9.25 -3.90
N ALA A 86 -0.19 9.60 -4.95
CA ALA A 86 -1.47 10.31 -4.80
C ALA A 86 -2.50 9.52 -3.98
N MET A 87 -2.56 8.19 -4.17
CA MET A 87 -3.42 7.30 -3.38
C MET A 87 -3.02 7.32 -1.90
N ALA A 88 -1.74 7.19 -1.57
CA ALA A 88 -1.26 7.21 -0.19
C ALA A 88 -1.52 8.57 0.47
N LYS A 89 -1.24 9.68 -0.21
CA LYS A 89 -1.56 11.04 0.29
C LYS A 89 -3.07 11.23 0.50
N GLY A 90 -3.88 10.69 -0.39
CA GLY A 90 -5.33 10.67 -0.25
C GLY A 90 -5.79 9.91 0.99
N ALA A 91 -5.18 8.79 1.32
CA ALA A 91 -5.48 8.03 2.54
C ALA A 91 -5.11 8.84 3.80
N ILE A 92 -3.94 9.46 3.84
CA ILE A 92 -3.57 10.36 4.96
C ILE A 92 -4.64 11.44 5.14
N LYS A 93 -5.06 12.07 4.06
CA LYS A 93 -6.09 13.12 4.09
C LYS A 93 -7.45 12.60 4.57
N SER A 94 -7.86 11.40 4.10
CA SER A 94 -9.15 10.80 4.47
C SER A 94 -9.24 10.41 5.94
N PHE A 95 -8.15 9.84 6.47
CA PHE A 95 -8.13 9.22 7.79
C PHE A 95 -7.40 10.04 8.86
N GLY A 96 -6.70 11.11 8.49
CA GLY A 96 -5.93 11.94 9.40
C GLY A 96 -4.73 11.18 10.02
N THR A 97 -4.16 10.24 9.30
CA THR A 97 -3.06 9.40 9.79
C THR A 97 -1.70 10.02 9.59
N THR A 98 -0.70 9.58 10.37
CA THR A 98 0.69 9.97 10.22
C THR A 98 1.30 9.39 8.94
N TRP A 99 0.93 8.14 8.63
CA TRP A 99 1.47 7.35 7.53
C TRP A 99 0.36 6.79 6.64
N ALA A 100 0.69 6.53 5.39
CA ALA A 100 -0.13 5.69 4.54
C ALA A 100 0.72 4.84 3.59
N ILE A 101 0.16 3.67 3.23
CA ILE A 101 0.68 2.81 2.17
C ILE A 101 -0.29 2.86 1.00
N GLY A 102 0.21 3.20 -0.19
CA GLY A 102 -0.52 3.15 -1.46
C GLY A 102 0.00 2.03 -2.34
N THR A 103 -0.90 1.28 -2.98
CA THR A 103 -0.53 0.23 -3.94
C THR A 103 -1.32 0.34 -5.23
N THR A 104 -0.64 0.26 -6.36
CA THR A 104 -1.25 0.13 -7.69
C THR A 104 -0.44 -0.82 -8.55
N GLY A 105 -1.05 -1.52 -9.48
CA GLY A 105 -0.32 -2.48 -10.31
C GLY A 105 -1.20 -3.43 -11.10
N VAL A 106 -0.55 -4.24 -11.91
CA VAL A 106 -1.18 -5.26 -12.77
C VAL A 106 -1.00 -6.64 -12.16
N ALA A 107 -2.07 -7.17 -11.58
CA ALA A 107 -2.05 -8.53 -11.03
C ALA A 107 -2.18 -9.63 -12.10
N GLY A 108 -2.70 -9.28 -13.28
CA GLY A 108 -2.95 -10.24 -14.36
C GLY A 108 -4.38 -10.81 -14.35
N PRO A 109 -4.71 -11.73 -15.28
CA PRO A 109 -3.77 -12.44 -16.18
C PRO A 109 -3.30 -11.64 -17.40
N ASN A 110 -3.95 -10.52 -17.72
CA ASN A 110 -3.63 -9.71 -18.90
C ASN A 110 -2.88 -8.45 -18.53
N PRO A 111 -2.01 -7.92 -19.41
CA PRO A 111 -1.45 -6.59 -19.30
C PRO A 111 -2.54 -5.51 -19.22
N LEU A 112 -2.22 -4.37 -18.64
CA LEU A 112 -3.10 -3.22 -18.50
C LEU A 112 -2.34 -1.92 -18.83
N ASP A 113 -2.96 -1.04 -19.65
CA ASP A 113 -2.43 0.28 -20.00
C ASP A 113 -0.96 0.28 -20.47
N GLY A 114 -0.55 -0.76 -21.21
CA GLY A 114 0.81 -0.93 -21.69
C GLY A 114 1.80 -1.49 -20.66
N HIS A 115 1.35 -1.80 -19.45
CA HIS A 115 2.18 -2.39 -18.41
C HIS A 115 2.02 -3.92 -18.36
N PRO A 116 3.11 -4.68 -18.21
CA PRO A 116 3.04 -6.14 -18.10
C PRO A 116 2.43 -6.57 -16.77
N VAL A 117 1.96 -7.81 -16.72
CA VAL A 117 1.58 -8.48 -15.48
C VAL A 117 2.76 -8.46 -14.52
N GLY A 118 2.52 -8.11 -13.27
CA GLY A 118 3.54 -8.00 -12.23
C GLY A 118 4.18 -6.61 -12.10
N ALA A 119 3.87 -5.66 -12.98
CA ALA A 119 4.25 -4.27 -12.77
C ALA A 119 3.44 -3.68 -11.61
N VAL A 120 4.12 -3.28 -10.55
CA VAL A 120 3.51 -2.78 -9.31
C VAL A 120 4.30 -1.58 -8.78
N TRP A 121 3.58 -0.58 -8.32
CA TRP A 121 4.12 0.52 -7.54
C TRP A 121 3.57 0.48 -6.11
N VAL A 122 4.46 0.65 -5.15
CA VAL A 122 4.12 0.84 -3.74
C VAL A 122 4.66 2.19 -3.30
N ALA A 123 3.81 3.00 -2.67
CA ALA A 123 4.19 4.27 -2.08
C ALA A 123 3.99 4.21 -0.57
N ILE A 124 4.98 4.65 0.18
CA ILE A 124 4.90 4.94 1.60
C ILE A 124 4.97 6.46 1.74
N GLU A 125 3.96 7.07 2.34
CA GLU A 125 3.89 8.50 2.58
C GLU A 125 3.75 8.79 4.08
N GLY A 126 4.39 9.86 4.52
CA GLY A 126 4.41 10.30 5.91
C GLY A 126 5.61 11.20 6.20
N PRO A 127 6.16 11.16 7.43
CA PRO A 127 7.38 11.90 7.78
C PRO A 127 8.58 11.57 6.89
N ILE A 128 8.61 10.38 6.32
CA ILE A 128 9.54 9.96 5.25
C ILE A 128 8.69 9.42 4.12
N SER A 129 8.99 9.81 2.89
CA SER A 129 8.34 9.29 1.69
C SER A 129 9.29 8.38 0.94
N GLN A 130 8.80 7.21 0.53
CA GLN A 130 9.54 6.26 -0.29
C GLN A 130 8.59 5.54 -1.24
N THR A 131 9.04 5.39 -2.49
CA THR A 131 8.37 4.57 -3.50
C THR A 131 9.24 3.38 -3.88
N ILE A 132 8.62 2.29 -4.26
CA ILE A 132 9.28 1.15 -4.87
C ILE A 132 8.52 0.70 -6.11
N GLU A 133 9.27 0.44 -7.17
CA GLU A 133 8.78 -0.25 -8.36
C GLU A 133 9.13 -1.73 -8.26
N LEU A 134 8.14 -2.58 -8.52
CA LEU A 134 8.29 -4.03 -8.48
C LEU A 134 7.98 -4.62 -9.86
N SER A 135 8.80 -5.56 -10.29
CA SER A 135 8.55 -6.42 -11.44
C SER A 135 8.38 -7.85 -10.94
N LEU A 136 7.12 -8.20 -10.66
CA LEU A 136 6.76 -9.48 -10.07
C LEU A 136 6.41 -10.50 -11.15
N SER A 137 6.59 -11.78 -10.85
CA SER A 137 6.25 -12.88 -11.74
C SER A 137 5.26 -13.84 -11.07
N GLY A 138 4.59 -14.63 -11.88
CA GLY A 138 3.63 -15.62 -11.42
C GLY A 138 2.19 -15.26 -11.73
N GLU A 139 1.28 -16.08 -11.22
CA GLU A 139 -0.15 -15.89 -11.39
C GLU A 139 -0.68 -14.76 -10.51
N ARG A 140 -1.90 -14.35 -10.77
CA ARG A 140 -2.59 -13.24 -10.11
C ARG A 140 -2.47 -13.25 -8.59
N GLU A 141 -2.67 -14.40 -7.96
CA GLU A 141 -2.57 -14.52 -6.50
C GLU A 141 -1.13 -14.32 -6.02
N SER A 142 -0.16 -14.88 -6.72
CA SER A 142 1.27 -14.74 -6.40
C SER A 142 1.72 -13.27 -6.50
N VAL A 143 1.30 -12.56 -7.54
CA VAL A 143 1.61 -11.13 -7.72
C VAL A 143 1.03 -10.31 -6.56
N ARG A 144 -0.24 -10.53 -6.21
CA ARG A 144 -0.89 -9.83 -5.10
C ARG A 144 -0.22 -10.11 -3.76
N ASN A 145 0.15 -11.35 -3.49
CA ASN A 145 0.82 -11.76 -2.27
C ASN A 145 2.21 -11.13 -2.16
N ALA A 146 2.99 -11.15 -3.23
CA ALA A 146 4.31 -10.55 -3.28
C ALA A 146 4.26 -9.02 -3.14
N ALA A 147 3.29 -8.36 -3.77
CA ALA A 147 3.07 -6.92 -3.62
C ALA A 147 2.74 -6.54 -2.16
N THR A 148 1.86 -7.30 -1.52
CA THR A 148 1.50 -7.12 -0.10
C THR A 148 2.72 -7.29 0.80
N SER A 149 3.47 -8.38 0.62
CA SER A 149 4.67 -8.67 1.40
C SER A 149 5.73 -7.58 1.24
N SER A 150 5.95 -7.12 0.01
CA SER A 150 6.90 -6.04 -0.29
C SER A 150 6.50 -4.71 0.37
N ALA A 151 5.22 -4.37 0.37
CA ALA A 151 4.72 -3.17 1.02
C ALA A 151 4.96 -3.20 2.54
N ILE A 152 4.61 -4.30 3.20
CA ILE A 152 4.80 -4.49 4.65
C ILE A 152 6.29 -4.47 5.01
N ALA A 153 7.13 -5.23 4.30
CA ALA A 153 8.58 -5.29 4.56
C ALA A 153 9.25 -3.92 4.36
N THR A 154 8.85 -3.18 3.31
CA THR A 154 9.40 -1.85 3.04
C THR A 154 9.05 -0.87 4.16
N PHE A 155 7.80 -0.86 4.61
CA PHE A 155 7.39 0.04 5.69
C PHE A 155 8.06 -0.31 7.01
N ALA A 156 8.14 -1.58 7.39
CA ALA A 156 8.87 -2.01 8.58
C ALA A 156 10.33 -1.55 8.55
N ARG A 157 11.00 -1.67 7.39
CA ARG A 157 12.38 -1.21 7.22
C ARG A 157 12.52 0.30 7.41
N ILE A 158 11.59 1.11 6.87
CA ILE A 158 11.59 2.57 7.06
C ILE A 158 11.50 2.90 8.55
N LEU A 159 10.57 2.29 9.26
CA LEU A 159 10.35 2.55 10.68
C LEU A 159 11.53 2.13 11.54
N ARG A 160 12.19 1.02 11.21
CA ARG A 160 13.38 0.50 11.92
C ARG A 160 14.57 1.45 11.81
N HIS A 161 14.76 2.09 10.67
CA HIS A 161 15.89 3.00 10.42
C HIS A 161 15.59 4.47 10.74
N ARG A 162 14.39 4.76 11.18
CA ARG A 162 13.99 6.09 11.60
C ARG A 162 14.40 6.32 13.06
N ALA A 163 15.28 7.27 13.23
CA ALA A 163 15.69 7.73 14.56
C ALA A 163 14.54 8.46 15.31
#